data_311d3cc5c9bcc9001f51e33b440297d5
#
_entry.id   311d3cc5c9bcc9001f51e33b440297d5
#
_cell.length_a   1.000
_cell.length_b   1.000
_cell.length_c   1.000
_cell.angle_alpha   90.00
_cell.angle_beta   90.00
_cell.angle_gamma   90.00
#
_symmetry.space_group_name_H-M   'P 1'
#
loop_
_entity.id
_entity.type
_entity.pdbx_description
1 polymer ?
#
loop_
_entity_poly.entity_id
_entity_poly.type
_entity_poly.pdbx_seq_one_letter_code
_entity_poly.pdbx_strand_id
1 'polypeptide(L)'
;MLKILQARLQEYMNRELPDIQAGFRKGRGIRDQIANIHWITEKARELQKNTYFCFIDYAKAFDCVDHNKLWKILHEMGIPDHLTCLLRNLYTGQEATVGTLHGTTNWFKN
;
A
#
# COMPACT_ATOMS: atom_id res chain seq x y z
N MET A 1 -16.18 1.09 -12.62
CA MET A 1 -15.17 2.16 -12.80
C MET A 1 -13.92 1.96 -11.95
N LEU A 2 -14.02 1.78 -10.64
CA LEU A 2 -12.86 1.59 -9.74
C LEU A 2 -11.99 0.37 -10.09
N LYS A 3 -12.58 -0.75 -10.47
CA LYS A 3 -11.83 -1.97 -10.86
C LYS A 3 -11.00 -1.76 -12.13
N ILE A 4 -11.50 -0.99 -13.09
CA ILE A 4 -10.78 -0.67 -14.33
C ILE A 4 -9.59 0.24 -14.01
N LEU A 5 -9.82 1.25 -13.18
CA LEU A 5 -8.76 2.16 -12.73
C LEU A 5 -7.69 1.39 -11.93
N GLN A 6 -8.10 0.52 -11.02
CA GLN A 6 -7.20 -0.34 -10.26
C GLN A 6 -6.34 -1.23 -11.17
N ALA A 7 -6.94 -1.87 -12.17
CA ALA A 7 -6.21 -2.72 -13.11
C ALA A 7 -5.15 -1.95 -13.89
N ARG A 8 -5.48 -0.76 -14.37
CA ARG A 8 -4.53 0.11 -15.08
C ARG A 8 -3.39 0.59 -14.20
N LEU A 9 -3.71 1.03 -12.97
CA LEU A 9 -2.69 1.45 -12.01
C LEU A 9 -1.79 0.31 -11.57
N GLN A 10 -2.32 -0.88 -11.42
CA GLN A 10 -1.56 -2.06 -11.00
C GLN A 10 -0.46 -2.43 -11.99
N GLU A 11 -0.67 -2.22 -13.27
CA GLU A 11 0.35 -2.44 -14.29
C GLU A 11 1.57 -1.52 -14.08
N TYR A 12 1.32 -0.23 -13.83
CA TYR A 12 2.39 0.73 -13.50
C TYR A 12 3.08 0.39 -12.18
N MET A 13 2.30 0.08 -11.15
CA MET A 13 2.83 -0.27 -9.83
C MET A 13 3.71 -1.51 -9.85
N ASN A 14 3.33 -2.54 -10.60
CA ASN A 14 4.13 -3.76 -10.72
C ASN A 14 5.50 -3.51 -11.38
N ARG A 15 5.58 -2.52 -12.25
CA ARG A 15 6.82 -2.15 -12.92
C ARG A 15 7.71 -1.26 -12.07
N GLU A 16 7.13 -0.32 -11.33
CA GLU A 16 7.87 0.72 -10.61
C GLU A 16 8.21 0.35 -9.16
N LEU A 17 7.42 -0.55 -8.54
CA LEU A 17 7.71 -0.97 -7.18
C LEU A 17 8.94 -1.86 -7.10
N PRO A 18 9.81 -1.66 -6.09
CA PRO A 18 10.96 -2.52 -5.86
C PRO A 18 10.56 -3.97 -5.62
N ASP A 19 11.40 -4.92 -6.01
CA ASP A 19 11.14 -6.35 -5.82
C ASP A 19 11.02 -6.77 -4.36
N ILE A 20 11.63 -6.03 -3.46
CA ILE A 20 11.52 -6.26 -2.02
C ILE A 20 10.14 -5.93 -1.44
N GLN A 21 9.35 -5.10 -2.15
CA GLN A 21 7.99 -4.77 -1.73
C GLN A 21 7.09 -6.00 -1.84
N ALA A 22 6.61 -6.51 -0.72
CA ALA A 22 5.71 -7.66 -0.67
C ALA A 22 4.25 -7.30 -0.41
N GLY A 23 4.01 -6.26 0.39
CA GLY A 23 2.66 -5.81 0.73
C GLY A 23 1.89 -5.31 -0.48
N PHE A 24 0.61 -5.69 -0.57
CA PHE A 24 -0.32 -5.29 -1.63
C PHE A 24 0.11 -5.67 -3.05
N ARG A 25 0.96 -6.69 -3.20
CA ARG A 25 1.37 -7.21 -4.50
C ARG A 25 0.78 -8.60 -4.75
N LYS A 26 0.29 -8.80 -5.98
CA LYS A 26 -0.20 -10.10 -6.44
C LYS A 26 0.95 -11.12 -6.45
N GLY A 27 0.68 -12.32 -5.96
CA GLY A 27 1.67 -13.40 -5.91
C GLY A 27 2.68 -13.31 -4.74
N ARG A 28 2.55 -12.31 -3.87
CA ARG A 28 3.37 -12.15 -2.67
C ARG A 28 2.53 -12.47 -1.43
N GLY A 29 2.84 -13.55 -0.75
CA GLY A 29 2.11 -14.01 0.43
C GLY A 29 2.91 -13.88 1.73
N ILE A 30 2.22 -13.90 2.85
CA ILE A 30 2.83 -13.87 4.19
C ILE A 30 3.78 -15.07 4.37
N ARG A 31 3.39 -16.24 3.87
CA ARG A 31 4.23 -17.47 3.96
C ARG A 31 5.58 -17.29 3.29
N ASP A 32 5.63 -16.61 2.15
CA ASP A 32 6.87 -16.36 1.42
C ASP A 32 7.79 -15.43 2.21
N GLN A 33 7.23 -14.43 2.88
CA GLN A 33 8.00 -13.50 3.70
C GLN A 33 8.51 -14.16 4.99
N ILE A 34 7.73 -15.03 5.60
CA ILE A 34 8.17 -15.85 6.74
C ILE A 34 9.30 -16.77 6.31
N ALA A 35 9.19 -17.43 5.15
CA ALA A 35 10.24 -18.28 4.60
C ALA A 35 11.55 -17.51 4.35
N ASN A 36 11.47 -16.27 3.88
CA ASN A 36 12.63 -15.40 3.71
C ASN A 36 13.34 -15.11 5.03
N ILE A 37 12.59 -14.82 6.09
CA ILE A 37 13.15 -14.60 7.43
C ILE A 37 13.82 -15.88 7.95
N HIS A 38 13.18 -17.02 7.79
CA HIS A 38 13.77 -18.31 8.15
C HIS A 38 15.08 -18.57 7.40
N TRP A 39 15.07 -18.35 6.09
CA TRP A 39 16.28 -18.53 5.27
C TRP A 39 17.43 -17.62 5.72
N ILE A 40 17.15 -16.34 6.00
CA ILE A 40 18.16 -15.39 6.51
C ILE A 40 18.72 -15.88 7.85
N THR A 41 17.85 -16.34 8.76
CA THR A 41 18.24 -16.84 10.07
C THR A 41 19.13 -18.08 9.97
N GLU A 42 18.78 -19.02 9.09
CA GLU A 42 19.57 -20.23 8.86
C GLU A 42 20.95 -19.90 8.26
N LYS A 43 20.99 -19.00 7.27
CA LYS A 43 22.25 -18.54 6.67
C LYS A 43 23.14 -17.83 7.68
N ALA A 44 22.56 -16.98 8.51
CA ALA A 44 23.30 -16.30 9.58
C ALA A 44 23.90 -17.31 10.57
N ARG A 45 23.16 -18.38 10.91
CA ARG A 45 23.64 -19.47 11.77
C ARG A 45 24.76 -20.24 11.13
N GLU A 46 24.62 -20.64 9.87
CA GLU A 46 25.68 -21.35 9.11
C GLU A 46 27.00 -20.55 9.07
N LEU A 47 26.89 -19.23 8.89
CA LEU A 47 28.02 -18.32 8.82
C LEU A 47 28.49 -17.82 10.18
N GLN A 48 27.88 -18.28 11.27
CA GLN A 48 28.14 -17.84 12.66
C GLN A 48 28.10 -16.32 12.83
N LYS A 49 27.15 -15.66 12.13
CA LYS A 49 26.91 -14.21 12.20
C LYS A 49 25.67 -13.90 13.00
N ASN A 50 25.77 -12.89 13.85
CA ASN A 50 24.60 -12.36 14.54
C ASN A 50 23.75 -11.54 13.55
N THR A 51 22.45 -11.78 13.61
CA THR A 51 21.47 -11.02 12.81
C THR A 51 20.45 -10.39 13.75
N TYR A 52 20.16 -9.12 13.51
CA TYR A 52 19.20 -8.36 14.28
C TYR A 52 18.02 -8.00 13.38
N PHE A 53 16.80 -8.20 13.87
CA PHE A 53 15.58 -7.83 13.19
C PHE A 53 14.90 -6.67 13.91
N CYS A 54 14.41 -5.70 13.14
CA CYS A 54 13.57 -4.64 13.62
C CYS A 54 12.27 -4.65 12.80
N PHE A 55 11.13 -4.77 13.49
CA PHE A 55 9.81 -4.73 12.86
C PHE A 55 9.16 -3.40 13.17
N ILE A 56 8.76 -2.68 12.11
CA ILE A 56 8.13 -1.36 12.23
C ILE A 56 6.71 -1.48 11.71
N ASP A 57 5.75 -1.18 12.56
CA ASP A 57 4.32 -1.14 12.22
C ASP A 57 3.80 0.28 12.39
N TYR A 58 3.23 0.84 11.33
CA TYR A 58 2.70 2.20 11.34
C TYR A 58 1.26 2.21 11.83
N ALA A 59 0.99 2.96 12.90
CA ALA A 59 -0.37 3.23 13.32
C ALA A 59 -1.09 4.12 12.29
N LYS A 60 -2.30 3.72 11.88
CA LYS A 60 -3.15 4.48 10.96
C LYS A 60 -2.44 4.87 9.64
N ALA A 61 -1.68 3.95 9.06
CA ALA A 61 -0.86 4.21 7.89
C ALA A 61 -1.62 4.89 6.73
N PHE A 62 -2.86 4.48 6.46
CA PHE A 62 -3.67 5.06 5.38
C PHE A 62 -4.22 6.44 5.73
N ASP A 63 -4.57 6.69 6.99
CA ASP A 63 -5.13 7.97 7.44
C ASP A 63 -4.06 9.08 7.50
N CYS A 64 -2.79 8.70 7.62
CA CYS A 64 -1.66 9.62 7.74
C CYS A 64 -1.02 10.01 6.40
N VAL A 65 -1.57 9.56 5.28
CA VAL A 65 -1.03 9.86 3.94
C VAL A 65 -1.32 11.30 3.56
N ASP A 66 -0.26 12.06 3.26
CA ASP A 66 -0.37 13.39 2.64
C ASP A 66 -0.73 13.23 1.17
N HIS A 67 -1.95 13.60 0.81
CA HIS A 67 -2.46 13.42 -0.55
C HIS A 67 -1.65 14.21 -1.59
N ASN A 68 -1.20 15.42 -1.28
CA ASN A 68 -0.41 16.23 -2.22
C ASN A 68 0.94 15.56 -2.54
N LYS A 69 1.59 15.00 -1.53
CA LYS A 69 2.82 14.23 -1.71
C LYS A 69 2.56 12.94 -2.49
N LEU A 70 1.42 12.28 -2.25
CA LEU A 70 1.02 11.10 -3.00
C LEU A 70 0.90 11.38 -4.50
N TRP A 71 0.22 12.48 -4.89
CA TRP A 71 0.09 12.87 -6.29
C TRP A 71 1.43 13.16 -6.95
N LYS A 72 2.33 13.79 -6.23
CA LYS A 72 3.69 14.06 -6.70
C LYS A 72 4.46 12.76 -6.95
N ILE A 73 4.42 11.81 -6.03
CA ILE A 73 5.07 10.51 -6.16
C ILE A 73 4.52 9.74 -7.36
N LEU A 74 3.20 9.71 -7.55
CA LEU A 74 2.57 9.06 -8.69
C LEU A 74 3.03 9.66 -10.02
N HIS A 75 3.18 10.97 -10.08
CA HIS A 75 3.73 11.66 -11.26
C HIS A 75 5.19 11.27 -11.51
N GLU A 76 6.03 11.25 -10.47
CA GLU A 76 7.43 10.84 -10.54
C GLU A 76 7.60 9.38 -10.97
N MET A 77 6.65 8.50 -10.62
CA MET A 77 6.60 7.11 -11.05
C MET A 77 6.20 6.93 -12.53
N GLY A 78 5.88 8.01 -13.23
CA GLY A 78 5.47 7.98 -14.63
C GLY A 78 4.01 7.57 -14.86
N ILE A 79 3.16 7.67 -13.84
CA ILE A 79 1.73 7.43 -14.01
C ILE A 79 1.13 8.59 -14.80
N PRO A 80 0.34 8.30 -15.86
CA PRO A 80 -0.27 9.34 -16.69
C PRO A 80 -1.13 10.31 -15.89
N ASP A 81 -1.06 11.59 -16.22
CA ASP A 81 -1.75 12.67 -15.49
C ASP A 81 -3.26 12.47 -15.44
N HIS A 82 -3.87 11.90 -16.48
CA HIS A 82 -5.30 11.63 -16.50
C HIS A 82 -5.73 10.60 -15.43
N LEU A 83 -4.90 9.60 -15.14
CA LEU A 83 -5.16 8.62 -14.07
C LEU A 83 -4.99 9.26 -12.70
N THR A 84 -3.96 10.07 -12.51
CA THR A 84 -3.72 10.82 -11.26
C THR A 84 -4.86 11.82 -11.01
N CYS A 85 -5.34 12.49 -12.04
CA CYS A 85 -6.48 13.39 -11.96
C CYS A 85 -7.76 12.67 -11.53
N LEU A 86 -8.04 11.49 -12.10
CA LEU A 86 -9.18 10.66 -11.69
C LEU A 86 -9.09 10.25 -10.22
N LEU A 87 -7.92 9.82 -9.75
CA LEU A 87 -7.70 9.49 -8.35
C LEU A 87 -7.92 10.69 -7.44
N ARG A 88 -7.37 11.84 -7.80
CA ARG A 88 -7.55 13.09 -7.05
C ARG A 88 -9.02 13.46 -6.93
N ASN A 89 -9.78 13.35 -8.00
CA ASN A 89 -11.21 13.61 -7.99
C ASN A 89 -11.99 12.63 -7.11
N LEU A 90 -11.59 11.36 -7.05
CA LEU A 90 -12.18 10.38 -6.16
C LEU A 90 -11.94 10.70 -4.68
N TYR A 91 -10.79 11.25 -4.34
CA TYR A 91 -10.45 11.64 -2.97
C TYR A 91 -11.02 12.99 -2.56
N THR A 92 -11.31 13.87 -3.52
CA THR A 92 -11.88 15.20 -3.24
C THR A 92 -13.33 15.06 -2.80
N GLY A 93 -13.65 15.64 -1.64
CA GLY A 93 -15.02 15.65 -1.12
C GLY A 93 -15.54 14.31 -0.62
N GLN A 94 -14.66 13.35 -0.35
CA GLN A 94 -15.07 12.08 0.25
C GLN A 94 -15.72 12.30 1.62
N GLU A 95 -16.85 11.63 1.80
CA GLU A 95 -17.59 11.58 3.05
C GLU A 95 -17.80 10.11 3.43
N ALA A 96 -17.87 9.84 4.71
CA ALA A 96 -18.07 8.50 5.22
C ALA A 96 -19.25 8.47 6.20
N THR A 97 -19.90 7.32 6.27
CA THR A 97 -20.88 7.00 7.31
C THR A 97 -20.52 5.68 7.97
N VAL A 98 -20.93 5.52 9.20
CA VAL A 98 -20.77 4.25 9.92
C VAL A 98 -22.13 3.59 10.05
N GLY A 99 -22.23 2.34 9.59
CA GLY A 99 -23.40 1.51 9.81
C GLY A 99 -23.44 1.01 11.26
N THR A 100 -24.56 1.18 11.93
CA THR A 100 -24.81 0.66 13.29
C THR A 100 -26.03 -0.25 13.29
N LEU A 101 -26.24 -0.97 14.37
CA LEU A 101 -27.43 -1.81 14.52
C LEU A 101 -28.76 -1.01 14.48
N HIS A 102 -28.70 0.30 14.69
CA HIS A 102 -29.86 1.21 14.71
C HIS A 102 -29.95 2.13 13.51
N GLY A 103 -29.08 1.97 12.51
CA GLY A 103 -29.03 2.78 11.29
C GLY A 103 -27.62 3.24 10.93
N THR A 104 -27.53 4.32 10.17
CA THR A 104 -26.26 4.93 9.78
C THR A 104 -26.05 6.26 10.49
N THR A 105 -24.82 6.63 10.75
CA THR A 105 -24.46 7.96 11.25
C THR A 105 -24.69 9.03 10.17
N ASN A 106 -24.67 10.30 10.57
CA ASN A 106 -24.57 11.39 9.60
C ASN A 106 -23.27 11.29 8.81
N TRP A 107 -23.30 11.83 7.59
CA TRP A 107 -22.10 11.90 6.75
C TRP A 107 -21.06 12.81 7.38
N PHE A 108 -19.81 12.38 7.40
CA PHE A 108 -18.68 13.17 7.86
C PHE A 108 -17.54 13.12 6.82
N LYS A 109 -16.79 14.21 6.75
CA LYS A 109 -15.62 14.29 5.88
C LYS A 109 -14.46 13.51 6.51
N ASN A 110 -13.79 12.79 5.66
CA ASN A 110 -12.61 12.03 6.05
C ASN A 110 -11.34 12.89 5.92
#